data_bb9633a4004122b29ec55f8dae8e7928
#
_entry.id   bb9633a4004122b29ec55f8dae8e7928
#
_cell.length_a   1.000
_cell.length_b   1.000
_cell.length_c   1.000
_cell.angle_alpha   90.00
_cell.angle_beta   90.00
_cell.angle_gamma   90.00
#
_symmetry.space_group_name_H-M   'P 1'
#
loop_
_entity.id
_entity.type
_entity.pdbx_description
1 polymer ?
#
loop_
_entity_poly.entity_id
_entity_poly.type
_entity_poly.pdbx_seq_one_letter_code
_entity_poly.pdbx_strand_id
1 'polypeptide(L)'
;AMQALPVNVRHVVEQDCHTAQLSFLPTGLSFTTHRPTPIVCMTMRDQFDYALLSAAQAAGAVVHQRCTVENVSFHGDFLTVVTNEGLMRAQFVVAADGALSTVARKMGMVDGRVLIPALEYELTVPREQLDKFHGTARFDFGLLPQGYAWAFPKRQHVSIGVLSMTERGRDLKHAMAQYLDLLGCGAVTQIERHGYVIPIGPRRGPFVDKRTLLVGDAAGFADPVTGEGISFAIRSGLMAAQSLIDEQLEEDAVSDAYSRSLAETILPELRRGRILARLLYHFPLIRSWAFSRQGQRLCEAVTDVMAGTRQYRDLRFKPQTLLRFLIPSWLRRSAGRPARPRDARP
;
A
#
# COMPACT_ATOMS: atom_id res chain seq x y z
N ALA A 1 -7.85 -8.63 2.45
CA ALA A 1 -8.52 -7.71 3.38
C ALA A 1 -9.94 -8.16 3.72
N MET A 2 -10.87 -8.20 2.76
CA MET A 2 -12.28 -8.51 3.03
C MET A 2 -12.53 -9.84 3.75
N GLN A 3 -11.75 -10.88 3.47
CA GLN A 3 -11.87 -12.19 4.15
C GLN A 3 -11.47 -12.15 5.63
N ALA A 4 -10.69 -11.17 6.04
CA ALA A 4 -10.28 -11.01 7.43
C ALA A 4 -11.29 -10.22 8.28
N LEU A 5 -12.27 -9.57 7.64
CA LEU A 5 -13.29 -8.78 8.35
C LEU A 5 -14.33 -9.69 9.03
N PRO A 6 -14.69 -9.42 10.28
CA PRO A 6 -15.75 -10.16 10.99
C PRO A 6 -17.16 -9.80 10.49
N VAL A 7 -17.29 -8.87 9.56
CA VAL A 7 -18.54 -8.34 9.04
C VAL A 7 -18.59 -8.42 7.51
N ASN A 8 -19.78 -8.62 6.96
CA ASN A 8 -19.97 -8.68 5.52
C ASN A 8 -20.11 -7.26 4.95
N VAL A 9 -19.12 -6.83 4.21
CA VAL A 9 -19.05 -5.53 3.51
C VAL A 9 -19.24 -5.66 2.00
N ARG A 10 -19.76 -6.78 1.53
CA ARG A 10 -19.90 -7.06 0.09
C ARG A 10 -20.85 -6.08 -0.62
N HIS A 11 -21.81 -5.55 0.09
CA HIS A 11 -22.81 -4.59 -0.42
C HIS A 11 -22.22 -3.22 -0.82
N VAL A 12 -21.04 -2.87 -0.29
CA VAL A 12 -20.33 -1.61 -0.63
C VAL A 12 -19.24 -1.81 -1.71
N VAL A 13 -19.16 -3.00 -2.31
CA VAL A 13 -18.25 -3.22 -3.44
C VAL A 13 -18.83 -2.62 -4.71
N GLU A 14 -18.07 -1.70 -5.29
CA GLU A 14 -18.41 -1.04 -6.54
C GLU A 14 -18.13 -1.91 -7.76
N GLN A 15 -16.95 -2.55 -7.76
CA GLN A 15 -16.48 -3.37 -8.86
C GLN A 15 -15.54 -4.46 -8.39
N ASP A 16 -15.70 -5.67 -8.89
CA ASP A 16 -14.72 -6.73 -8.78
C ASP A 16 -13.78 -6.69 -9.97
N CYS A 17 -12.48 -6.58 -9.70
CA CYS A 17 -11.45 -6.68 -10.73
C CYS A 17 -10.81 -8.05 -10.71
N HIS A 18 -11.06 -8.82 -11.75
CA HIS A 18 -10.47 -10.14 -11.98
C HIS A 18 -9.19 -10.09 -12.81
N THR A 19 -8.91 -8.91 -13.37
CA THR A 19 -7.74 -8.66 -14.21
C THR A 19 -6.89 -7.56 -13.59
N ALA A 20 -5.58 -7.79 -13.55
CA ALA A 20 -4.58 -6.76 -13.29
C ALA A 20 -3.76 -6.52 -14.55
N GLN A 21 -3.54 -5.25 -14.88
CA GLN A 21 -2.69 -4.82 -15.99
C GLN A 21 -1.53 -4.00 -15.45
N LEU A 22 -0.30 -4.40 -15.79
CA LEU A 22 0.92 -3.64 -15.52
C LEU A 22 1.52 -3.18 -16.84
N SER A 23 1.67 -1.87 -17.02
CA SER A 23 2.29 -1.30 -18.22
C SER A 23 3.58 -0.56 -17.88
N PHE A 24 4.51 -0.55 -18.82
CA PHE A 24 5.72 0.26 -18.78
C PHE A 24 5.71 1.24 -19.96
N LEU A 25 5.21 2.45 -19.73
CA LEU A 25 4.91 3.45 -20.74
C LEU A 25 6.10 3.80 -21.65
N PRO A 26 7.36 3.94 -21.14
CA PRO A 26 8.49 4.30 -21.99
C PRO A 26 8.78 3.33 -23.13
N THR A 27 8.34 2.09 -23.03
CA THR A 27 8.57 1.05 -24.07
C THR A 27 7.29 0.51 -24.68
N GLY A 28 6.12 1.00 -24.23
CA GLY A 28 4.82 0.51 -24.68
C GLY A 28 4.50 -0.93 -24.24
N LEU A 29 5.29 -1.54 -23.37
CA LEU A 29 5.05 -2.90 -22.88
C LEU A 29 3.87 -2.91 -21.91
N SER A 30 2.99 -3.90 -22.10
CA SER A 30 1.85 -4.14 -21.21
C SER A 30 1.68 -5.63 -20.95
N PHE A 31 1.40 -5.97 -19.72
CA PHE A 31 1.25 -7.35 -19.23
C PHE A 31 -0.07 -7.45 -18.46
N THR A 32 -0.78 -8.53 -18.69
CA THR A 32 -2.10 -8.74 -18.11
C THR A 32 -2.15 -10.09 -17.41
N THR A 33 -2.75 -10.11 -16.24
CA THR A 33 -2.97 -11.33 -15.46
C THR A 33 -4.43 -11.40 -15.03
N HIS A 34 -5.06 -12.52 -15.30
CA HIS A 34 -6.44 -12.79 -14.90
C HIS A 34 -6.50 -13.86 -13.81
N ARG A 35 -7.46 -13.74 -12.89
CA ARG A 35 -7.73 -14.74 -11.84
C ARG A 35 -9.23 -15.05 -11.79
N PRO A 36 -9.62 -16.29 -11.47
CA PRO A 36 -11.04 -16.66 -11.36
C PRO A 36 -11.73 -16.01 -10.17
N THR A 37 -10.96 -15.66 -9.13
CA THR A 37 -11.43 -14.87 -7.98
C THR A 37 -11.01 -13.40 -8.13
N PRO A 38 -11.74 -12.45 -7.56
CA PRO A 38 -11.35 -11.05 -7.59
C PRO A 38 -9.93 -10.83 -7.04
N ILE A 39 -9.09 -10.14 -7.80
CA ILE A 39 -7.76 -9.69 -7.39
C ILE A 39 -7.91 -8.50 -6.45
N VAL A 40 -8.77 -7.56 -6.83
CA VAL A 40 -9.07 -6.35 -6.08
C VAL A 40 -10.57 -6.11 -6.12
N CYS A 41 -11.16 -5.77 -4.98
CA CYS A 41 -12.54 -5.30 -4.88
C CYS A 41 -12.49 -3.78 -4.71
N MET A 42 -13.03 -3.05 -5.69
CA MET A 42 -13.09 -1.59 -5.65
C MET A 42 -14.24 -1.14 -4.76
N THR A 43 -13.97 -0.18 -3.89
CA THR A 43 -14.96 0.41 -2.97
C THR A 43 -14.81 1.93 -2.95
N MET A 44 -15.86 2.63 -2.58
CA MET A 44 -15.74 4.02 -2.16
C MET A 44 -15.45 4.06 -0.67
N ARG A 45 -14.47 4.89 -0.26
CA ARG A 45 -13.99 4.93 1.14
C ARG A 45 -15.03 5.42 2.11
N ASP A 46 -15.86 6.39 1.72
CA ASP A 46 -16.99 6.87 2.52
C ASP A 46 -17.98 5.73 2.83
N GLN A 47 -18.33 4.91 1.84
CA GLN A 47 -19.25 3.78 2.01
C GLN A 47 -18.61 2.63 2.80
N PHE A 48 -17.36 2.30 2.46
CA PHE A 48 -16.64 1.20 3.11
C PHE A 48 -16.35 1.50 4.58
N ASP A 49 -15.80 2.67 4.87
CA ASP A 49 -15.45 3.07 6.22
C ASP A 49 -16.73 3.23 7.08
N TYR A 50 -17.82 3.77 6.49
CA TYR A 50 -19.11 3.87 7.17
C TYR A 50 -19.73 2.50 7.50
N ALA A 51 -19.62 1.53 6.60
CA ALA A 51 -20.12 0.17 6.86
C ALA A 51 -19.38 -0.48 8.04
N LEU A 52 -18.07 -0.32 8.14
CA LEU A 52 -17.28 -0.80 9.28
C LEU A 52 -17.63 -0.08 10.58
N LEU A 53 -17.78 1.24 10.52
CA LEU A 53 -18.17 2.06 11.66
C LEU A 53 -19.56 1.68 12.18
N SER A 54 -20.53 1.51 11.26
CA SER A 54 -21.89 1.10 11.60
C SER A 54 -21.94 -0.28 12.26
N ALA A 55 -21.11 -1.21 11.78
CA ALA A 55 -20.97 -2.53 12.39
C ALA A 55 -20.38 -2.45 13.81
N ALA A 56 -19.39 -1.58 14.03
CA ALA A 56 -18.82 -1.34 15.36
C ALA A 56 -19.87 -0.73 16.32
N GLN A 57 -20.67 0.23 15.85
CA GLN A 57 -21.76 0.81 16.65
C GLN A 57 -22.83 -0.23 17.01
N ALA A 58 -23.19 -1.08 16.05
CA ALA A 58 -24.15 -2.18 16.30
C ALA A 58 -23.60 -3.20 17.31
N ALA A 59 -22.27 -3.35 17.41
CA ALA A 59 -21.60 -4.16 18.42
C ALA A 59 -21.41 -3.44 19.78
N GLY A 60 -21.88 -2.20 19.94
CA GLY A 60 -21.85 -1.46 21.19
C GLY A 60 -20.77 -0.37 21.29
N ALA A 61 -20.00 -0.13 20.23
CA ALA A 61 -19.04 0.98 20.25
C ALA A 61 -19.73 2.35 20.26
N VAL A 62 -19.27 3.25 21.14
CA VAL A 62 -19.75 4.63 21.17
C VAL A 62 -18.94 5.46 20.18
N VAL A 63 -19.63 6.17 19.28
CA VAL A 63 -19.01 6.97 18.23
C VAL A 63 -19.22 8.46 18.53
N HIS A 64 -18.12 9.19 18.68
CA HIS A 64 -18.09 10.63 18.81
C HIS A 64 -17.69 11.25 17.45
N GLN A 65 -18.68 11.77 16.72
CA GLN A 65 -18.45 12.45 15.44
C GLN A 65 -18.01 13.89 15.67
N ARG A 66 -17.18 14.41 14.76
CA ARG A 66 -16.60 15.78 14.87
C ARG A 66 -15.81 16.03 16.15
N CYS A 67 -15.39 14.94 16.80
CA CYS A 67 -14.58 14.94 17.99
C CYS A 67 -13.11 14.80 17.60
N THR A 68 -12.33 15.86 17.78
CA THR A 68 -10.91 15.91 17.43
C THR A 68 -10.05 15.68 18.65
N VAL A 69 -9.14 14.70 18.57
CA VAL A 69 -8.13 14.47 19.61
C VAL A 69 -7.02 15.50 19.47
N GLU A 70 -6.80 16.30 20.52
CA GLU A 70 -5.82 17.37 20.58
C GLU A 70 -4.55 16.95 21.34
N ASN A 71 -4.72 16.13 22.38
CA ASN A 71 -3.62 15.63 23.20
C ASN A 71 -3.95 14.27 23.81
N VAL A 72 -2.90 13.50 24.13
CA VAL A 72 -2.98 12.27 24.92
C VAL A 72 -1.87 12.32 25.97
N SER A 73 -2.19 12.00 27.20
CA SER A 73 -1.27 12.01 28.34
C SER A 73 -1.43 10.73 29.15
N PHE A 74 -0.32 10.10 29.51
CA PHE A 74 -0.25 8.89 30.33
C PHE A 74 -0.15 9.21 31.83
N HIS A 75 -0.91 8.49 32.65
CA HIS A 75 -0.98 8.69 34.10
C HIS A 75 -0.86 7.37 34.89
N GLY A 76 0.03 6.48 34.45
CA GLY A 76 0.25 5.18 35.08
C GLY A 76 -0.80 4.15 34.65
N ASP A 77 -1.95 4.11 35.27
CA ASP A 77 -2.99 3.10 35.01
C ASP A 77 -3.97 3.49 33.89
N PHE A 78 -3.94 4.73 33.41
CA PHE A 78 -4.88 5.23 32.41
C PHE A 78 -4.25 6.32 31.56
N LEU A 79 -4.93 6.60 30.46
CA LEU A 79 -4.63 7.74 29.59
C LEU A 79 -5.76 8.79 29.68
N THR A 80 -5.37 10.06 29.66
CA THR A 80 -6.31 11.16 29.44
C THR A 80 -6.22 11.60 27.99
N VAL A 81 -7.33 11.56 27.29
CA VAL A 81 -7.49 12.02 25.90
C VAL A 81 -8.20 13.37 25.95
N VAL A 82 -7.52 14.42 25.50
CA VAL A 82 -8.06 15.78 25.39
C VAL A 82 -8.67 15.93 24.00
N THR A 83 -9.93 16.32 23.96
CA THR A 83 -10.66 16.57 22.72
C THR A 83 -11.30 17.94 22.73
N ASN A 84 -11.73 18.42 21.55
CA ASN A 84 -12.53 19.64 21.43
C ASN A 84 -13.90 19.57 22.14
N GLU A 85 -14.33 18.37 22.57
CA GLU A 85 -15.58 18.15 23.31
C GLU A 85 -15.36 17.94 24.81
N GLY A 86 -14.11 17.88 25.28
CA GLY A 86 -13.73 17.69 26.67
C GLY A 86 -12.71 16.59 26.89
N LEU A 87 -12.63 16.14 28.15
CA LEU A 87 -11.64 15.13 28.59
C LEU A 87 -12.32 13.75 28.61
N MET A 88 -11.59 12.76 28.08
CA MET A 88 -11.96 11.34 28.20
C MET A 88 -10.84 10.58 28.92
N ARG A 89 -11.20 9.55 29.68
CA ARG A 89 -10.24 8.63 30.32
C ARG A 89 -10.36 7.25 29.64
N ALA A 90 -9.22 6.64 29.35
CA ALA A 90 -9.16 5.32 28.74
C ALA A 90 -8.07 4.47 29.41
N GLN A 91 -8.30 3.17 29.52
CA GLN A 91 -7.26 2.23 29.95
C GLN A 91 -6.23 2.02 28.81
N PHE A 92 -6.69 2.00 27.56
CA PHE A 92 -5.84 1.92 26.37
C PHE A 92 -6.34 2.88 25.29
N VAL A 93 -5.42 3.30 24.44
CA VAL A 93 -5.72 4.07 23.22
C VAL A 93 -5.16 3.31 22.03
N VAL A 94 -6.03 3.02 21.05
CA VAL A 94 -5.61 2.50 19.73
C VAL A 94 -5.59 3.67 18.75
N ALA A 95 -4.39 4.11 18.38
CA ALA A 95 -4.20 5.21 17.44
C ALA A 95 -4.37 4.73 16.01
N ALA A 96 -5.52 5.04 15.43
CA ALA A 96 -5.89 4.77 14.04
C ALA A 96 -6.12 6.07 13.25
N ASP A 97 -5.46 7.15 13.67
CA ASP A 97 -5.63 8.53 13.22
C ASP A 97 -4.76 8.89 11.98
N GLY A 98 -4.33 7.85 11.25
CA GLY A 98 -3.79 7.98 9.91
C GLY A 98 -2.34 8.47 9.82
N ALA A 99 -1.93 8.83 8.60
CA ALA A 99 -0.55 9.15 8.25
C ALA A 99 0.07 10.28 9.10
N LEU A 100 -0.72 11.26 9.49
CA LEU A 100 -0.27 12.42 10.29
C LEU A 100 -0.60 12.28 11.79
N SER A 101 -0.70 11.05 12.29
CA SER A 101 -1.11 10.70 13.65
C SER A 101 -0.74 11.74 14.71
N THR A 102 -1.75 12.36 15.29
CA THR A 102 -1.63 13.27 16.44
C THR A 102 -1.28 12.48 17.69
N VAL A 103 -1.92 11.33 17.90
CA VAL A 103 -1.66 10.47 19.06
C VAL A 103 -0.21 10.03 19.12
N ALA A 104 0.34 9.48 18.04
CA ALA A 104 1.75 9.05 17.99
C ALA A 104 2.71 10.21 18.28
N ARG A 105 2.45 11.40 17.74
CA ARG A 105 3.27 12.59 17.96
C ARG A 105 3.19 13.06 19.41
N LYS A 106 2.02 13.08 20.01
CA LYS A 106 1.81 13.53 21.41
C LYS A 106 2.40 12.54 22.42
N MET A 107 2.38 11.26 22.10
CA MET A 107 3.03 10.21 22.90
C MET A 107 4.55 10.14 22.68
N GLY A 108 5.13 10.98 21.81
CA GLY A 108 6.58 11.01 21.56
C GLY A 108 7.10 9.79 20.82
N MET A 109 6.24 9.05 20.12
CA MET A 109 6.63 7.84 19.38
C MET A 109 7.45 8.20 18.16
N VAL A 110 8.65 7.60 18.05
CA VAL A 110 9.66 7.96 17.04
C VAL A 110 9.14 7.69 15.62
N ASP A 111 9.18 8.72 14.78
CA ASP A 111 8.90 8.61 13.36
C ASP A 111 10.16 8.20 12.57
N GLY A 112 9.96 7.58 11.46
CA GLY A 112 11.02 7.16 10.53
C GLY A 112 10.42 6.76 9.19
N ARG A 113 9.14 7.08 9.02
CA ARG A 113 8.37 6.84 7.80
C ARG A 113 8.78 7.85 6.74
N VAL A 114 8.62 7.45 5.50
CA VAL A 114 8.67 8.34 4.35
C VAL A 114 7.24 8.68 3.97
N LEU A 115 6.87 9.94 4.00
CA LEU A 115 5.54 10.41 3.62
C LEU A 115 5.54 10.75 2.13
N ILE A 116 4.86 9.96 1.33
CA ILE A 116 4.80 10.16 -0.12
C ILE A 116 3.47 10.77 -0.55
N PRO A 117 3.50 11.73 -1.49
CA PRO A 117 2.27 12.35 -1.98
C PRO A 117 1.62 11.51 -3.07
N ALA A 118 0.29 11.49 -3.04
CA ALA A 118 -0.57 10.93 -4.08
C ALA A 118 -1.67 11.93 -4.46
N LEU A 119 -2.07 11.89 -5.72
CA LEU A 119 -3.18 12.66 -6.26
C LEU A 119 -4.14 11.70 -6.93
N GLU A 120 -5.42 11.81 -6.62
CA GLU A 120 -6.48 10.95 -7.13
C GLU A 120 -7.65 11.80 -7.63
N TYR A 121 -8.21 11.40 -8.76
CA TYR A 121 -9.39 12.02 -9.34
C TYR A 121 -10.47 10.94 -9.56
N GLU A 122 -11.66 11.18 -9.05
CA GLU A 122 -12.85 10.40 -9.39
C GLU A 122 -13.53 11.05 -10.59
N LEU A 123 -13.54 10.34 -11.71
CA LEU A 123 -13.95 10.85 -13.01
C LEU A 123 -15.23 10.19 -13.48
N THR A 124 -16.30 10.96 -13.61
CA THR A 124 -17.49 10.50 -14.34
C THR A 124 -17.21 10.56 -15.82
N VAL A 125 -17.16 9.40 -16.47
CA VAL A 125 -16.89 9.24 -17.90
C VAL A 125 -18.10 8.64 -18.62
N PRO A 126 -18.24 8.84 -19.95
CA PRO A 126 -19.26 8.15 -20.74
C PRO A 126 -19.16 6.62 -20.59
N ARG A 127 -20.29 5.93 -20.67
CA ARG A 127 -20.38 4.47 -20.49
C ARG A 127 -19.40 3.70 -21.38
N GLU A 128 -19.31 4.09 -22.64
CA GLU A 128 -18.39 3.48 -23.61
C GLU A 128 -16.93 3.58 -23.18
N GLN A 129 -16.56 4.68 -22.50
CA GLN A 129 -15.21 4.87 -21.98
C GLN A 129 -15.00 4.08 -20.67
N LEU A 130 -16.01 4.04 -19.79
CA LEU A 130 -15.96 3.25 -18.56
C LEU A 130 -15.78 1.75 -18.87
N ASP A 131 -16.44 1.26 -19.89
CA ASP A 131 -16.37 -0.15 -20.30
C ASP A 131 -14.94 -0.59 -20.71
N LYS A 132 -14.07 0.33 -21.15
CA LYS A 132 -12.65 0.05 -21.43
C LYS A 132 -11.83 -0.30 -20.18
N PHE A 133 -12.27 0.13 -19.02
CA PHE A 133 -11.62 -0.16 -17.73
C PHE A 133 -12.28 -1.32 -16.98
N HIS A 134 -13.46 -1.77 -17.44
CA HIS A 134 -14.28 -2.73 -16.70
C HIS A 134 -13.51 -3.99 -16.29
N GLY A 135 -13.61 -4.35 -14.99
CA GLY A 135 -13.01 -5.56 -14.42
C GLY A 135 -11.49 -5.58 -14.36
N THR A 136 -10.81 -4.46 -14.69
CA THR A 136 -9.35 -4.39 -14.78
C THR A 136 -8.79 -3.34 -13.83
N ALA A 137 -7.92 -3.76 -12.89
CA ALA A 137 -7.09 -2.86 -12.12
C ALA A 137 -5.80 -2.55 -12.90
N ARG A 138 -5.64 -1.31 -13.35
CA ARG A 138 -4.52 -0.89 -14.20
C ARG A 138 -3.48 -0.11 -13.41
N PHE A 139 -2.20 -0.45 -13.64
CA PHE A 139 -1.02 0.17 -13.07
C PHE A 139 -0.03 0.52 -14.18
N ASP A 140 0.31 1.79 -14.32
CA ASP A 140 1.19 2.29 -15.38
C ASP A 140 2.46 2.90 -14.78
N PHE A 141 3.59 2.28 -15.09
CA PHE A 141 4.92 2.70 -14.64
C PHE A 141 5.61 3.54 -15.72
N GLY A 142 6.48 4.46 -15.28
CA GLY A 142 7.33 5.22 -16.18
C GLY A 142 6.77 6.58 -16.59
N LEU A 143 5.56 6.94 -16.19
CA LEU A 143 5.05 8.32 -16.24
C LEU A 143 5.84 9.21 -15.28
N LEU A 144 6.03 8.73 -14.07
CA LEU A 144 6.87 9.34 -13.05
C LEU A 144 8.18 8.55 -12.92
N PRO A 145 9.34 9.21 -12.77
CA PRO A 145 10.63 8.52 -12.61
C PRO A 145 10.66 7.53 -11.44
N GLN A 146 10.03 7.91 -10.33
CA GLN A 146 9.93 7.12 -9.11
C GLN A 146 8.49 7.11 -8.62
N GLY A 147 7.64 6.37 -9.32
CA GLY A 147 6.22 6.31 -9.03
C GLY A 147 5.47 5.51 -10.08
N TYR A 148 4.16 5.52 -9.97
CA TYR A 148 3.27 4.94 -10.94
C TYR A 148 1.95 5.69 -11.00
N ALA A 149 1.16 5.43 -12.04
CA ALA A 149 -0.21 5.88 -12.19
C ALA A 149 -1.16 4.68 -12.16
N TRP A 150 -2.41 4.91 -11.80
CA TRP A 150 -3.43 3.86 -11.79
C TRP A 150 -4.74 4.33 -12.42
N ALA A 151 -5.52 3.37 -12.92
CA ALA A 151 -6.91 3.55 -13.27
C ALA A 151 -7.73 2.37 -12.73
N PHE A 152 -8.66 2.68 -11.83
CA PHE A 152 -9.47 1.72 -11.09
C PHE A 152 -10.96 1.96 -11.39
N PRO A 153 -11.63 1.03 -12.09
CA PRO A 153 -13.04 1.19 -12.41
C PRO A 153 -13.90 1.06 -11.14
N LYS A 154 -14.89 1.91 -11.08
CA LYS A 154 -16.00 1.83 -10.15
C LYS A 154 -17.29 1.52 -10.93
N ARG A 155 -18.44 1.52 -10.27
CA ARG A 155 -19.73 1.19 -10.91
C ARG A 155 -20.13 2.20 -12.00
N GLN A 156 -19.90 3.49 -11.75
CA GLN A 156 -20.37 4.60 -12.60
C GLN A 156 -19.25 5.59 -12.99
N HIS A 157 -18.05 5.42 -12.48
CA HIS A 157 -16.92 6.32 -12.71
C HIS A 157 -15.60 5.54 -12.67
N VAL A 158 -14.50 6.22 -12.88
CA VAL A 158 -13.15 5.66 -12.77
C VAL A 158 -12.32 6.49 -11.82
N SER A 159 -11.67 5.83 -10.85
CA SER A 159 -10.65 6.45 -9.99
C SER A 159 -9.32 6.41 -10.73
N ILE A 160 -8.77 7.58 -11.03
CA ILE A 160 -7.48 7.73 -11.70
C ILE A 160 -6.52 8.46 -10.77
N GLY A 161 -5.31 7.91 -10.60
CA GLY A 161 -4.37 8.55 -9.72
C GLY A 161 -2.93 8.42 -10.14
N VAL A 162 -2.10 9.23 -9.50
CA VAL A 162 -0.65 9.24 -9.62
C VAL A 162 -0.02 9.35 -8.24
N LEU A 163 1.05 8.62 -8.00
CA LEU A 163 1.82 8.76 -6.77
C LEU A 163 3.32 8.85 -7.06
N SER A 164 4.03 9.57 -6.20
CA SER A 164 5.48 9.63 -6.23
C SER A 164 6.04 8.92 -4.99
N MET A 165 7.00 8.01 -5.19
CA MET A 165 7.70 7.29 -4.11
C MET A 165 8.79 8.15 -3.44
N THR A 166 8.76 9.47 -3.67
CA THR A 166 9.65 10.44 -3.02
C THR A 166 8.85 11.53 -2.34
N GLU A 167 9.32 11.99 -1.18
CA GLU A 167 8.70 13.08 -0.40
C GLU A 167 8.56 14.38 -1.21
N ARG A 168 9.50 14.62 -2.13
CA ARG A 168 9.45 15.74 -3.08
C ARG A 168 8.68 15.32 -4.32
N GLY A 169 7.37 15.15 -4.20
CA GLY A 169 6.49 14.87 -5.33
C GLY A 169 6.69 15.90 -6.43
N ARG A 170 7.38 15.52 -7.50
CA ARG A 170 7.55 16.40 -8.67
C ARG A 170 6.21 16.45 -9.38
N ASP A 171 5.67 17.64 -9.44
CA ASP A 171 4.51 18.02 -10.24
C ASP A 171 3.48 16.92 -10.56
N LEU A 172 2.86 16.38 -9.48
CA LEU A 172 1.82 15.36 -9.64
C LEU A 172 0.65 15.87 -10.48
N LYS A 173 0.39 17.18 -10.47
CA LYS A 173 -0.67 17.79 -11.29
C LYS A 173 -0.36 17.68 -12.77
N HIS A 174 0.89 17.94 -13.16
CA HIS A 174 1.33 17.79 -14.54
C HIS A 174 1.30 16.31 -14.97
N ALA A 175 1.81 15.40 -14.12
CA ALA A 175 1.73 13.96 -14.38
C ALA A 175 0.29 13.47 -14.51
N MET A 176 -0.63 13.97 -13.67
CA MET A 176 -2.04 13.65 -13.77
C MET A 176 -2.64 14.12 -15.12
N ALA A 177 -2.36 15.35 -15.54
CA ALA A 177 -2.84 15.88 -16.82
C ALA A 177 -2.35 15.01 -17.99
N GLN A 178 -1.05 14.66 -18.02
CA GLN A 178 -0.49 13.77 -19.03
C GLN A 178 -1.14 12.38 -19.01
N TYR A 179 -1.45 11.87 -17.82
CA TYR A 179 -2.07 10.55 -17.69
C TYR A 179 -3.53 10.55 -18.16
N LEU A 180 -4.28 11.61 -17.86
CA LEU A 180 -5.65 11.79 -18.38
C LEU A 180 -5.67 11.82 -19.92
N ASP A 181 -4.75 12.56 -20.53
CA ASP A 181 -4.61 12.62 -21.98
C ASP A 181 -4.28 11.24 -22.58
N LEU A 182 -3.34 10.51 -21.95
CA LEU A 182 -2.96 9.15 -22.37
C LEU A 182 -4.14 8.15 -22.31
N LEU A 183 -5.03 8.31 -21.33
CA LEU A 183 -6.22 7.48 -21.17
C LEU A 183 -7.40 7.95 -22.03
N GLY A 184 -7.26 9.08 -22.72
CA GLY A 184 -8.35 9.72 -23.48
C GLY A 184 -9.41 10.35 -22.57
N CYS A 185 -9.06 10.71 -21.35
CA CYS A 185 -9.95 11.29 -20.34
C CYS A 185 -9.74 12.81 -20.18
N GLY A 186 -8.94 13.46 -20.99
CA GLY A 186 -8.57 14.88 -20.84
C GLY A 186 -9.75 15.87 -20.97
N ALA A 187 -10.83 15.47 -21.65
CA ALA A 187 -12.02 16.32 -21.85
C ALA A 187 -13.13 16.12 -20.80
N VAL A 188 -12.89 15.31 -19.75
CA VAL A 188 -13.87 15.05 -18.69
C VAL A 188 -14.04 16.27 -17.81
N THR A 189 -15.28 16.69 -17.60
CA THR A 189 -15.63 17.92 -16.86
C THR A 189 -16.06 17.66 -15.40
N GLN A 190 -16.61 16.48 -15.11
CA GLN A 190 -17.05 16.12 -13.78
C GLN A 190 -15.95 15.35 -13.04
N ILE A 191 -15.22 16.06 -12.19
CA ILE A 191 -14.02 15.57 -11.51
C ILE A 191 -14.08 15.93 -10.02
N GLU A 192 -14.02 14.90 -9.16
CA GLU A 192 -13.70 15.08 -7.74
C GLU A 192 -12.20 14.86 -7.53
N ARG A 193 -11.55 15.75 -6.80
CA ARG A 193 -10.08 15.77 -6.67
C ARG A 193 -9.68 15.54 -5.22
N HIS A 194 -8.80 14.55 -5.02
CA HIS A 194 -8.29 14.20 -3.70
C HIS A 194 -6.77 14.21 -3.69
N GLY A 195 -6.20 14.71 -2.59
CA GLY A 195 -4.76 14.66 -2.32
C GLY A 195 -4.50 13.86 -1.05
N TYR A 196 -3.58 12.93 -1.10
CA TYR A 196 -3.24 12.07 0.02
C TYR A 196 -1.76 12.10 0.34
N VAL A 197 -1.46 11.77 1.59
CA VAL A 197 -0.11 11.48 2.06
C VAL A 197 -0.10 10.04 2.55
N ILE A 198 0.76 9.21 1.95
CA ILE A 198 0.86 7.78 2.24
C ILE A 198 2.15 7.53 3.03
N PRO A 199 2.11 6.92 4.22
CA PRO A 199 3.29 6.66 5.02
C PRO A 199 3.95 5.33 4.60
N ILE A 200 5.02 5.42 3.83
CA ILE A 200 5.77 4.23 3.40
C ILE A 200 6.83 3.85 4.43
N GLY A 201 6.69 2.63 4.92
CA GLY A 201 7.58 2.02 5.90
C GLY A 201 7.19 2.29 7.35
N PRO A 202 7.29 1.26 8.18
CA PRO A 202 6.89 1.33 9.57
C PRO A 202 7.73 2.35 10.36
N ARG A 203 7.16 2.89 11.42
CA ARG A 203 7.88 3.70 12.41
C ARG A 203 9.09 2.95 12.94
N ARG A 204 10.12 3.67 13.39
CA ARG A 204 11.36 3.09 13.92
C ARG A 204 11.27 2.69 15.40
N GLY A 205 10.34 3.28 16.13
CA GLY A 205 10.13 3.00 17.54
C GLY A 205 9.18 1.81 17.78
N PRO A 206 8.87 1.53 19.04
CA PRO A 206 7.87 0.56 19.41
C PRO A 206 6.50 0.99 18.84
N PHE A 207 5.67 0.00 18.53
CA PHE A 207 4.28 0.22 18.07
C PHE A 207 3.30 0.26 19.24
N VAL A 208 3.79 -0.02 20.44
CA VAL A 208 3.10 0.13 21.71
C VAL A 208 3.98 0.91 22.67
N ASP A 209 3.43 1.91 23.31
CA ASP A 209 4.08 2.64 24.40
C ASP A 209 3.02 3.17 25.36
N LYS A 210 3.21 2.93 26.67
CA LYS A 210 2.33 3.49 27.71
C LYS A 210 0.84 3.31 27.40
N ARG A 211 0.40 2.08 27.18
CA ARG A 211 -1.00 1.72 26.89
C ARG A 211 -1.55 2.32 25.57
N THR A 212 -0.66 2.76 24.68
CA THR A 212 -1.04 3.29 23.37
C THR A 212 -0.53 2.39 22.25
N LEU A 213 -1.44 1.83 21.43
CA LEU A 213 -1.12 0.97 20.30
C LEU A 213 -1.29 1.76 18.99
N LEU A 214 -0.32 1.66 18.08
CA LEU A 214 -0.42 2.24 16.73
C LEU A 214 -0.86 1.19 15.72
N VAL A 215 -1.84 1.52 14.87
CA VAL A 215 -2.34 0.64 13.80
C VAL A 215 -2.36 1.36 12.45
N GLY A 216 -2.42 0.60 11.36
CA GLY A 216 -2.54 1.13 10.01
C GLY A 216 -1.50 2.21 9.67
N ASP A 217 -1.95 3.29 9.06
CA ASP A 217 -1.09 4.40 8.64
C ASP A 217 -0.46 5.16 9.81
N ALA A 218 -1.08 5.17 10.99
CA ALA A 218 -0.47 5.75 12.19
C ALA A 218 0.81 5.00 12.58
N ALA A 219 0.88 3.70 12.32
CA ALA A 219 2.07 2.87 12.49
C ALA A 219 3.00 2.89 11.25
N GLY A 220 2.53 3.39 10.11
CA GLY A 220 3.25 3.37 8.83
C GLY A 220 3.13 2.05 8.09
N PHE A 221 2.00 1.39 8.17
CA PHE A 221 1.77 0.07 7.57
C PHE A 221 1.13 0.15 6.18
N ALA A 222 1.61 1.06 5.32
CA ALA A 222 1.27 1.02 3.90
C ALA A 222 2.25 0.14 3.12
N ASP A 223 1.74 -0.59 2.13
CA ASP A 223 2.54 -1.43 1.24
C ASP A 223 3.56 -0.60 0.47
N PRO A 224 4.86 -0.90 0.56
CA PRO A 224 5.89 -0.08 -0.07
C PRO A 224 5.96 -0.20 -1.59
N VAL A 225 5.29 -1.19 -2.20
CA VAL A 225 5.27 -1.39 -3.67
C VAL A 225 4.05 -0.72 -4.28
N THR A 226 2.89 -0.93 -3.68
CA THR A 226 1.61 -0.47 -4.23
C THR A 226 1.04 0.76 -3.54
N GLY A 227 1.54 1.13 -2.35
CA GLY A 227 0.95 2.19 -1.51
C GLY A 227 -0.38 1.79 -0.85
N GLU A 228 -0.83 0.54 -1.01
CA GLU A 228 -2.06 0.04 -0.39
C GLU A 228 -1.90 -0.05 1.12
N GLY A 229 -2.84 0.50 1.89
CA GLY A 229 -2.82 0.54 3.35
C GLY A 229 -4.01 -0.17 4.01
N ILE A 230 -5.11 -0.36 3.30
CA ILE A 230 -6.39 -0.83 3.88
C ILE A 230 -6.23 -2.24 4.47
N SER A 231 -5.58 -3.15 3.75
CA SER A 231 -5.36 -4.53 4.22
C SER A 231 -4.52 -4.58 5.49
N PHE A 232 -3.49 -3.75 5.57
CA PHE A 232 -2.62 -3.68 6.75
C PHE A 232 -3.30 -2.96 7.92
N ALA A 233 -4.13 -1.95 7.64
CA ALA A 233 -4.91 -1.26 8.66
C ALA A 233 -5.92 -2.21 9.33
N ILE A 234 -6.67 -2.98 8.53
CA ILE A 234 -7.61 -4.00 9.03
C ILE A 234 -6.86 -5.05 9.87
N ARG A 235 -5.78 -5.61 9.34
CA ARG A 235 -5.03 -6.67 10.02
C ARG A 235 -4.41 -6.18 11.33
N SER A 236 -3.78 -5.01 11.34
CA SER A 236 -3.18 -4.46 12.56
C SER A 236 -4.24 -4.06 13.59
N GLY A 237 -5.40 -3.55 13.15
CA GLY A 237 -6.53 -3.26 14.03
C GLY A 237 -7.07 -4.52 14.71
N LEU A 238 -7.25 -5.61 13.94
CA LEU A 238 -7.67 -6.91 14.49
C LEU A 238 -6.64 -7.49 15.48
N MET A 239 -5.34 -7.39 15.16
CA MET A 239 -4.28 -7.83 16.06
C MET A 239 -4.26 -7.03 17.37
N ALA A 240 -4.42 -5.70 17.30
CA ALA A 240 -4.50 -4.85 18.47
C ALA A 240 -5.71 -5.21 19.35
N ALA A 241 -6.89 -5.38 18.74
CA ALA A 241 -8.08 -5.79 19.45
C ALA A 241 -7.93 -7.17 20.11
N GLN A 242 -7.37 -8.15 19.38
CA GLN A 242 -7.13 -9.49 19.91
C GLN A 242 -6.16 -9.47 21.10
N SER A 243 -5.05 -8.71 21.01
CA SER A 243 -4.11 -8.57 22.13
C SER A 243 -4.76 -7.95 23.37
N LEU A 244 -5.60 -6.92 23.19
CA LEU A 244 -6.32 -6.30 24.31
C LEU A 244 -7.29 -7.27 25.00
N ILE A 245 -7.97 -8.13 24.22
CA ILE A 245 -8.95 -9.09 24.74
C ILE A 245 -8.25 -10.27 25.43
N ASP A 246 -7.28 -10.89 24.76
CA ASP A 246 -6.64 -12.12 25.24
C ASP A 246 -5.81 -11.87 26.50
N GLU A 247 -5.13 -10.71 26.55
CA GLU A 247 -4.29 -10.34 27.69
C GLU A 247 -5.04 -9.49 28.73
N GLN A 248 -6.36 -9.44 28.68
CA GLN A 248 -7.25 -8.85 29.68
C GLN A 248 -6.89 -7.42 30.10
N LEU A 249 -6.36 -6.63 29.16
CA LEU A 249 -5.89 -5.24 29.36
C LEU A 249 -4.68 -5.12 30.32
N GLU A 250 -3.89 -6.16 30.47
CA GLU A 250 -2.63 -6.10 31.20
C GLU A 250 -1.58 -5.46 30.30
N GLU A 251 -0.92 -4.38 30.77
CA GLU A 251 -0.12 -3.48 29.91
C GLU A 251 1.05 -4.19 29.21
N ASP A 252 1.89 -4.88 30.00
CA ASP A 252 3.09 -5.54 29.49
C ASP A 252 2.72 -6.71 28.58
N ALA A 253 1.73 -7.51 28.97
CA ALA A 253 1.25 -8.65 28.18
C ALA A 253 0.65 -8.20 26.85
N VAL A 254 -0.17 -7.15 26.84
CA VAL A 254 -0.74 -6.56 25.61
C VAL A 254 0.38 -6.05 24.69
N SER A 255 1.38 -5.34 25.25
CA SER A 255 2.52 -4.83 24.50
C SER A 255 3.32 -5.96 23.83
N ASP A 256 3.61 -7.01 24.58
CA ASP A 256 4.35 -8.18 24.10
C ASP A 256 3.56 -8.95 23.04
N ALA A 257 2.28 -9.21 23.29
CA ALA A 257 1.41 -9.95 22.35
C ALA A 257 1.26 -9.21 21.03
N TYR A 258 0.96 -7.91 21.07
CA TYR A 258 0.81 -7.10 19.85
C TYR A 258 2.14 -6.98 19.09
N SER A 259 3.24 -6.70 19.78
CA SER A 259 4.56 -6.58 19.16
C SER A 259 5.00 -7.89 18.51
N ARG A 260 4.74 -9.04 19.13
CA ARG A 260 5.00 -10.37 18.59
C ARG A 260 4.18 -10.63 17.33
N SER A 261 2.87 -10.36 17.38
CA SER A 261 1.97 -10.52 16.23
C SER A 261 2.42 -9.71 15.02
N LEU A 262 2.85 -8.46 15.23
CA LEU A 262 3.40 -7.61 14.18
C LEU A 262 4.73 -8.16 13.62
N ALA A 263 5.64 -8.61 14.49
CA ALA A 263 6.94 -9.15 14.11
C ALA A 263 6.84 -10.43 13.27
N GLU A 264 5.82 -11.24 13.49
CA GLU A 264 5.58 -12.51 12.78
C GLU A 264 4.84 -12.30 11.46
N THR A 265 4.01 -11.27 11.33
CA THR A 265 3.08 -11.14 10.21
C THR A 265 3.32 -9.91 9.33
N ILE A 266 3.16 -8.69 9.86
CA ILE A 266 3.17 -7.45 9.07
C ILE A 266 4.59 -6.98 8.75
N LEU A 267 5.47 -6.93 9.75
CA LEU A 267 6.81 -6.35 9.59
C LEU A 267 7.70 -7.10 8.60
N PRO A 268 7.69 -8.45 8.52
CA PRO A 268 8.44 -9.18 7.51
C PRO A 268 7.98 -8.87 6.08
N GLU A 269 6.66 -8.72 5.87
CA GLU A 269 6.10 -8.37 4.56
C GLU A 269 6.54 -6.97 4.12
N LEU A 270 6.38 -5.97 4.99
CA LEU A 270 6.78 -4.60 4.70
C LEU A 270 8.29 -4.47 4.45
N ARG A 271 9.12 -5.21 5.20
CA ARG A 271 10.59 -5.22 4.97
C ARG A 271 10.95 -5.76 3.59
N ARG A 272 10.32 -6.85 3.16
CA ARG A 272 10.59 -7.47 1.84
C ARG A 272 9.98 -6.67 0.70
N GLY A 273 8.77 -6.16 0.88
CA GLY A 273 8.14 -5.22 -0.06
C GLY A 273 9.02 -3.99 -0.29
N ARG A 274 9.67 -3.46 0.76
CA ARG A 274 10.60 -2.32 0.63
C ARG A 274 11.81 -2.64 -0.26
N ILE A 275 12.35 -3.85 -0.22
CA ILE A 275 13.44 -4.26 -1.10
C ILE A 275 12.97 -4.24 -2.56
N LEU A 276 11.79 -4.81 -2.84
CA LEU A 276 11.22 -4.81 -4.18
C LEU A 276 10.92 -3.39 -4.66
N ALA A 277 10.29 -2.57 -3.81
CA ALA A 277 10.00 -1.17 -4.11
C ALA A 277 11.28 -0.39 -4.46
N ARG A 278 12.35 -0.59 -3.68
CA ARG A 278 13.65 0.03 -3.96
C ARG A 278 14.19 -0.37 -5.33
N LEU A 279 14.09 -1.64 -5.72
CA LEU A 279 14.52 -2.11 -7.04
C LEU A 279 13.67 -1.51 -8.16
N LEU A 280 12.36 -1.44 -7.99
CA LEU A 280 11.44 -0.91 -9.01
C LEU A 280 11.53 0.61 -9.18
N TYR A 281 11.68 1.34 -8.07
CA TYR A 281 11.55 2.80 -8.11
C TYR A 281 12.89 3.54 -8.14
N HIS A 282 13.95 3.02 -7.51
CA HIS A 282 15.23 3.72 -7.42
C HIS A 282 16.29 3.24 -8.43
N PHE A 283 16.04 2.11 -9.12
CA PHE A 283 16.98 1.57 -10.10
C PHE A 283 16.35 1.47 -11.50
N PRO A 284 16.36 2.56 -12.31
CA PRO A 284 15.70 2.59 -13.61
C PRO A 284 16.14 1.47 -14.58
N LEU A 285 17.42 1.11 -14.56
CA LEU A 285 17.95 0.04 -15.42
C LEU A 285 17.41 -1.34 -14.99
N ILE A 286 17.32 -1.59 -13.69
CA ILE A 286 16.74 -2.84 -13.17
C ILE A 286 15.26 -2.91 -13.52
N ARG A 287 14.53 -1.81 -13.33
CA ARG A 287 13.11 -1.70 -13.70
C ARG A 287 12.91 -1.97 -15.20
N SER A 288 13.62 -1.27 -16.07
CA SER A 288 13.52 -1.46 -17.53
C SER A 288 13.82 -2.89 -17.94
N TRP A 289 14.84 -3.49 -17.35
CA TRP A 289 15.14 -4.91 -17.58
C TRP A 289 14.02 -5.84 -17.07
N ALA A 290 13.51 -5.59 -15.86
CA ALA A 290 12.45 -6.40 -15.26
C ALA A 290 11.20 -6.40 -16.16
N PHE A 291 10.76 -5.25 -16.64
CA PHE A 291 9.65 -5.16 -17.59
C PHE A 291 9.97 -5.82 -18.93
N SER A 292 11.14 -5.58 -19.52
CA SER A 292 11.48 -6.12 -20.85
C SER A 292 11.68 -7.62 -20.86
N ARG A 293 12.16 -8.23 -19.77
CA ARG A 293 12.55 -9.65 -19.75
C ARG A 293 11.67 -10.53 -18.88
N GLN A 294 11.01 -9.96 -17.89
CA GLN A 294 10.23 -10.69 -16.87
C GLN A 294 8.88 -10.03 -16.58
N GLY A 295 8.41 -9.15 -17.46
CA GLY A 295 7.22 -8.32 -17.19
C GLY A 295 5.98 -9.14 -16.87
N GLN A 296 5.71 -10.23 -17.61
CA GLN A 296 4.58 -11.11 -17.31
C GLN A 296 4.71 -11.76 -15.93
N ARG A 297 5.89 -12.26 -15.56
CA ARG A 297 6.13 -12.84 -14.23
C ARG A 297 6.03 -11.81 -13.11
N LEU A 298 6.45 -10.57 -13.39
CA LEU A 298 6.30 -9.46 -12.44
C LEU A 298 4.83 -9.13 -12.25
N CYS A 299 4.05 -9.07 -13.34
CA CYS A 299 2.61 -8.87 -13.29
C CYS A 299 1.93 -9.96 -12.47
N GLU A 300 2.20 -11.23 -12.73
CA GLU A 300 1.66 -12.36 -11.98
C GLU A 300 2.02 -12.28 -10.49
N ALA A 301 3.30 -12.01 -10.17
CA ALA A 301 3.76 -11.95 -8.78
C ALA A 301 3.10 -10.80 -7.99
N VAL A 302 3.00 -9.61 -8.59
CA VAL A 302 2.31 -8.47 -7.96
C VAL A 302 0.82 -8.76 -7.81
N THR A 303 0.20 -9.34 -8.83
CA THR A 303 -1.21 -9.76 -8.81
C THR A 303 -1.50 -10.74 -7.67
N ASP A 304 -0.66 -11.77 -7.50
CA ASP A 304 -0.83 -12.78 -6.46
C ASP A 304 -0.67 -12.18 -5.04
N VAL A 305 0.25 -11.20 -4.88
CA VAL A 305 0.40 -10.47 -3.61
C VAL A 305 -0.84 -9.61 -3.33
N MET A 306 -1.33 -8.88 -4.33
CA MET A 306 -2.55 -8.06 -4.20
C MET A 306 -3.79 -8.90 -3.88
N ALA A 307 -3.94 -10.06 -4.52
CA ALA A 307 -5.00 -11.02 -4.24
C ALA A 307 -4.88 -11.68 -2.86
N GLY A 308 -3.74 -11.54 -2.18
CA GLY A 308 -3.45 -12.19 -0.89
C GLY A 308 -3.19 -13.70 -0.98
N THR A 309 -3.03 -14.24 -2.19
CA THR A 309 -2.69 -15.66 -2.43
C THR A 309 -1.21 -15.93 -2.27
N ARG A 310 -0.39 -14.87 -2.23
CA ARG A 310 1.06 -14.93 -2.08
C ARG A 310 1.54 -13.79 -1.19
N GLN A 311 2.69 -13.99 -0.55
CA GLN A 311 3.33 -12.96 0.27
C GLN A 311 4.68 -12.55 -0.34
N TYR A 312 5.18 -11.35 -0.02
CA TYR A 312 6.51 -10.91 -0.48
C TYR A 312 7.62 -11.86 -0.03
N ARG A 313 7.46 -12.52 1.11
CA ARG A 313 8.42 -13.53 1.60
C ARG A 313 8.53 -14.75 0.70
N ASP A 314 7.51 -15.05 -0.11
CA ASP A 314 7.48 -16.18 -1.03
C ASP A 314 8.14 -15.85 -2.36
N LEU A 315 8.40 -14.57 -2.63
CA LEU A 315 9.10 -14.10 -3.83
C LEU A 315 10.60 -14.39 -3.70
N ARG A 316 11.04 -15.46 -4.35
CA ARG A 316 12.47 -15.82 -4.38
C ARG A 316 13.19 -15.00 -5.46
N PHE A 317 13.84 -13.92 -5.05
CA PHE A 317 14.82 -13.23 -5.89
C PHE A 317 16.12 -14.06 -5.92
N LYS A 318 16.45 -14.71 -7.04
CA LYS A 318 17.74 -15.40 -7.17
C LYS A 318 18.88 -14.36 -7.12
N PRO A 319 19.79 -14.40 -6.13
CA PRO A 319 20.88 -13.41 -5.99
C PRO A 319 21.75 -13.33 -7.24
N GLN A 320 21.91 -14.44 -7.96
CA GLN A 320 22.66 -14.54 -9.22
C GLN A 320 22.08 -13.64 -10.33
N THR A 321 20.78 -13.37 -10.31
CA THR A 321 20.13 -12.46 -11.26
C THR A 321 20.48 -11.01 -10.94
N LEU A 322 20.55 -10.63 -9.66
CA LEU A 322 20.96 -9.31 -9.20
C LEU A 322 22.47 -9.06 -9.40
N LEU A 323 23.32 -10.05 -9.12
CA LEU A 323 24.77 -9.97 -9.35
C LEU A 323 25.12 -9.73 -10.83
N ARG A 324 24.36 -10.29 -11.77
CA ARG A 324 24.57 -10.02 -13.21
C ARG A 324 24.41 -8.54 -13.59
N PHE A 325 23.74 -7.72 -12.80
CA PHE A 325 23.61 -6.28 -13.05
C PHE A 325 24.69 -5.44 -12.40
N LEU A 326 25.30 -5.93 -11.32
CA LEU A 326 26.39 -5.25 -10.63
C LEU A 326 27.73 -5.45 -11.35
N ILE A 327 27.83 -6.44 -12.28
CA ILE A 327 29.05 -6.70 -13.07
C ILE A 327 29.01 -5.85 -14.36
N PRO A 328 29.92 -4.89 -14.55
CA PRO A 328 30.00 -4.09 -15.74
C PRO A 328 30.10 -4.96 -17.02
N SER A 329 29.51 -4.50 -18.13
CA SER A 329 29.39 -5.27 -19.37
C SER A 329 30.75 -5.69 -19.98
N TRP A 330 31.81 -4.95 -19.69
CA TRP A 330 33.17 -5.29 -20.14
C TRP A 330 33.76 -6.50 -19.41
N LEU A 331 33.43 -6.74 -18.15
CA LEU A 331 33.83 -7.95 -17.42
C LEU A 331 33.10 -9.22 -17.88
N ARG A 332 31.93 -9.05 -18.53
CA ARG A 332 31.15 -10.18 -19.04
C ARG A 332 31.69 -10.77 -20.36
N ARG A 333 32.47 -10.00 -21.10
CA ARG A 333 33.02 -10.44 -22.39
C ARG A 333 34.29 -11.31 -22.25
N SER A 334 34.94 -11.32 -21.09
CA SER A 334 36.14 -12.11 -20.85
C SER A 334 35.92 -13.57 -20.41
N ALA A 335 34.68 -13.93 -20.02
CA ALA A 335 34.37 -15.28 -19.53
C ALA A 335 33.83 -16.26 -20.61
N GLY A 336 33.76 -15.87 -21.86
CA GLY A 336 33.09 -16.63 -22.93
C GLY A 336 33.86 -16.86 -24.23
N ARG A 337 35.18 -16.94 -24.20
CA ARG A 337 35.93 -17.48 -25.38
C ARG A 337 36.32 -18.94 -25.11
N PRO A 338 35.74 -19.92 -25.83
CA PRO A 338 36.29 -21.26 -25.85
C PRO A 338 37.64 -21.19 -26.53
N ALA A 339 38.65 -21.82 -25.91
CA ALA A 339 40.00 -21.99 -26.50
C ALA A 339 39.84 -22.69 -27.85
N ARG A 340 40.39 -22.08 -28.92
CA ARG A 340 40.56 -22.75 -30.23
C ARG A 340 41.45 -23.96 -30.06
N PRO A 341 41.13 -25.12 -30.64
CA PRO A 341 42.05 -26.24 -30.69
C PRO A 341 43.29 -25.83 -31.50
N ARG A 342 44.48 -26.13 -30.99
CA ARG A 342 45.72 -26.02 -31.74
C ARG A 342 45.71 -27.13 -32.80
N ASP A 343 45.64 -26.72 -34.06
CA ASP A 343 45.87 -27.62 -35.18
C ASP A 343 47.28 -28.25 -35.07
N ALA A 344 47.30 -29.55 -34.98
CA ALA A 344 48.50 -30.34 -35.24
C ALA A 344 48.76 -30.30 -36.74
N ARG A 345 49.93 -29.91 -37.13
CA ARG A 345 50.49 -30.13 -38.49
C ARG A 345 51.43 -31.32 -38.49
N PRO A 346 51.51 -31.98 -39.63
CA PRO A 346 52.17 -33.28 -39.80
C PRO A 346 53.67 -33.25 -39.65
#